data_35a62c425c16a589e44f2a27e3dd26af
#
_entry.id   35a62c425c16a589e44f2a27e3dd26af
#
_cell.length_a   1.000
_cell.length_b   1.000
_cell.length_c   1.000
_cell.angle_alpha   90.00
_cell.angle_beta   90.00
_cell.angle_gamma   90.00
#
_symmetry.space_group_name_H-M   'P 1'
#
loop_
_entity.id
_entity.type
_entity.pdbx_description
1 polymer ?
#
loop_
_entity_poly.entity_id
_entity_poly.type
_entity_poly.pdbx_seq_one_letter_code
_entity_poly.pdbx_strand_id
1 'polypeptide(L)'
;IPELPAMAALDLRRWLVALLVGSLAAVQVAGGAPWFWPPGGDDPGGCLSWRVMVEANNAKFWRAVPAPCVGYVWAYMSWGQYGRDVSSAADQIAAYASQAPAGDDGLDAWVLDIDDTCLSNLPYYQAKQFGARACRAYDPAAFKAWASRGACPGIPAMVRLFWVLKGGGFRVFLLSGRDEEALGASTAANLAAAGFAGYDRLILRSAGYRGQSSVVFKSAERRRLAAEEYRIRGNVGDQWSDLQGDNAGDRVFKVPNPMYFVP
;
A
#
# COMPACT_ATOMS: atom_id res chain seq x y z
N ILE A 1 45.07 5.60 58.66
CA ILE A 1 44.51 5.34 57.40
C ILE A 1 45.21 6.26 56.39
N PRO A 2 45.98 5.77 55.40
CA PRO A 2 46.70 6.63 54.46
C PRO A 2 45.77 7.17 53.41
N GLU A 3 45.90 8.46 53.13
CA GLU A 3 45.19 9.15 52.03
C GLU A 3 45.64 8.66 50.65
N LEU A 4 44.73 8.32 49.82
CA LEU A 4 44.98 7.99 48.42
C LEU A 4 45.35 9.25 47.62
N PRO A 5 46.37 9.23 46.77
CA PRO A 5 46.84 10.41 46.06
C PRO A 5 45.85 10.86 44.98
N ALA A 6 45.64 12.16 44.86
CA ALA A 6 44.70 12.85 43.94
C ALA A 6 44.95 12.63 42.43
N MET A 7 45.94 11.86 42.04
CA MET A 7 46.26 11.57 40.63
C MET A 7 45.39 10.49 39.98
N ALA A 8 44.70 9.63 40.76
CA ALA A 8 43.84 8.57 40.21
C ALA A 8 42.50 9.07 39.65
N ALA A 9 42.03 10.23 40.12
CA ALA A 9 40.74 10.79 39.71
C ALA A 9 40.79 11.48 38.33
N LEU A 10 41.94 11.97 37.88
CA LEU A 10 42.14 12.64 36.60
C LEU A 10 42.23 11.63 35.44
N ASP A 11 42.80 10.47 35.67
CA ASP A 11 42.90 9.44 34.64
C ASP A 11 41.54 8.76 34.33
N LEU A 12 40.73 8.54 35.34
CA LEU A 12 39.42 7.93 35.15
C LEU A 12 38.48 8.80 34.30
N ARG A 13 38.56 10.13 34.49
CA ARG A 13 37.79 11.09 33.64
C ARG A 13 38.27 11.11 32.17
N ARG A 14 39.56 11.01 31.93
CA ARG A 14 40.15 10.94 30.59
C ARG A 14 39.76 9.67 29.87
N TRP A 15 39.70 8.52 30.55
CA TRP A 15 39.27 7.25 30.00
C TRP A 15 37.76 7.24 29.71
N LEU A 16 36.95 7.83 30.57
CA LEU A 16 35.48 7.95 30.33
C LEU A 16 35.18 8.87 29.18
N VAL A 17 35.89 9.97 28.97
CA VAL A 17 35.74 10.85 27.82
C VAL A 17 36.22 10.18 26.54
N ALA A 18 37.33 9.44 26.58
CA ALA A 18 37.83 8.68 25.43
C ALA A 18 36.86 7.54 25.03
N LEU A 19 36.24 6.86 25.98
CA LEU A 19 35.21 5.85 25.72
C LEU A 19 33.91 6.46 25.16
N LEU A 20 33.47 7.63 25.63
CA LEU A 20 32.29 8.34 25.11
C LEU A 20 32.54 8.88 23.73
N VAL A 21 33.72 9.45 23.45
CA VAL A 21 34.06 9.95 22.10
C VAL A 21 34.29 8.78 21.14
N GLY A 22 34.89 7.69 21.57
CA GLY A 22 35.05 6.48 20.78
C GLY A 22 33.72 5.82 20.45
N SER A 23 32.77 5.79 21.39
CA SER A 23 31.40 5.26 21.16
C SER A 23 30.61 6.13 20.20
N LEU A 24 30.74 7.45 20.23
CA LEU A 24 30.10 8.37 19.31
C LEU A 24 30.70 8.26 17.88
N ALA A 25 32.03 8.07 17.76
CA ALA A 25 32.68 7.84 16.48
C ALA A 25 32.33 6.48 15.87
N ALA A 26 32.16 5.41 16.68
CA ALA A 26 31.74 4.10 16.22
C ALA A 26 30.28 4.08 15.76
N VAL A 27 29.38 4.87 16.39
CA VAL A 27 27.99 5.01 15.96
C VAL A 27 27.88 5.78 14.64
N GLN A 28 28.76 6.72 14.37
CA GLN A 28 28.78 7.45 13.07
C GLN A 28 29.31 6.62 11.90
N VAL A 29 30.16 5.61 12.13
CA VAL A 29 30.67 4.75 11.05
C VAL A 29 29.73 3.57 10.74
N ALA A 30 28.87 3.15 11.67
CA ALA A 30 27.90 2.08 11.46
C ALA A 30 26.58 2.54 10.81
N GLY A 31 26.37 3.84 10.60
CA GLY A 31 25.14 4.44 10.08
C GLY A 31 25.11 4.77 8.58
N GLY A 32 26.18 4.51 7.86
CA GLY A 32 26.28 4.80 6.43
C GLY A 32 25.71 3.70 5.54
N ALA A 33 24.39 3.51 5.56
CA ALA A 33 23.76 2.82 4.44
C ALA A 33 23.97 3.69 3.19
N PRO A 34 24.57 3.19 2.09
CA PRO A 34 24.93 3.98 0.91
C PRO A 34 23.72 4.46 0.09
N TRP A 35 22.53 4.42 0.67
CA TRP A 35 21.24 4.71 0.03
C TRP A 35 20.45 5.84 0.70
N PHE A 36 21.09 6.59 1.60
CA PHE A 36 20.42 7.72 2.21
C PHE A 36 20.36 8.85 1.17
N TRP A 37 19.19 9.11 0.66
CA TRP A 37 18.88 10.28 -0.14
C TRP A 37 19.08 11.51 0.74
N PRO A 38 20.06 12.39 0.48
CA PRO A 38 20.20 13.60 1.27
C PRO A 38 18.96 14.47 1.05
N PRO A 39 18.41 15.10 2.10
CA PRO A 39 17.38 16.11 1.95
C PRO A 39 17.91 17.22 1.01
N GLY A 40 17.28 17.39 -0.16
CA GLY A 40 17.70 18.39 -1.16
C GLY A 40 18.72 17.90 -2.19
N GLY A 41 19.02 16.59 -2.24
CA GLY A 41 19.79 16.02 -3.35
C GLY A 41 18.97 15.93 -4.63
N ASP A 42 19.62 16.19 -5.77
CA ASP A 42 19.03 15.98 -7.09
C ASP A 42 18.46 14.56 -7.19
N ASP A 43 17.31 14.38 -7.86
CA ASP A 43 16.72 13.09 -8.19
C ASP A 43 17.51 12.47 -9.36
N PRO A 44 18.59 11.70 -9.13
CA PRO A 44 19.55 11.35 -10.17
C PRO A 44 19.01 10.43 -11.25
N GLY A 45 17.76 10.04 -11.17
CA GLY A 45 17.10 9.21 -12.18
C GLY A 45 15.76 9.76 -12.61
N GLY A 46 15.34 10.94 -12.14
CA GLY A 46 13.98 11.44 -12.33
C GLY A 46 12.94 10.56 -11.65
N CYS A 47 13.32 9.77 -10.61
CA CYS A 47 12.47 8.74 -10.04
C CYS A 47 11.31 9.30 -9.22
N LEU A 48 11.51 10.44 -8.56
CA LEU A 48 10.43 11.17 -7.91
C LEU A 48 9.44 11.72 -8.95
N SER A 49 9.96 12.34 -10.02
CA SER A 49 9.13 12.84 -11.12
C SER A 49 8.37 11.71 -11.80
N TRP A 50 9.03 10.58 -12.08
CA TRP A 50 8.38 9.38 -12.61
C TRP A 50 7.27 8.90 -11.67
N ARG A 51 7.52 8.83 -10.36
CA ARG A 51 6.51 8.43 -9.38
C ARG A 51 5.31 9.39 -9.40
N VAL A 52 5.53 10.70 -9.42
CA VAL A 52 4.45 11.69 -9.52
C VAL A 52 3.64 11.48 -10.81
N MET A 53 4.30 11.21 -11.93
CA MET A 53 3.62 10.97 -13.21
C MET A 53 2.71 9.73 -13.14
N VAL A 54 3.16 8.62 -12.57
CA VAL A 54 2.38 7.39 -12.51
C VAL A 54 1.32 7.42 -11.42
N GLU A 55 1.60 8.03 -10.28
CA GLU A 55 0.69 8.07 -9.13
C GLU A 55 -0.38 9.16 -9.25
N ALA A 56 0.00 10.38 -9.62
CA ALA A 56 -0.90 11.53 -9.64
C ALA A 56 -1.44 11.83 -11.05
N ASN A 57 -0.63 11.66 -12.09
CA ASN A 57 -0.98 12.07 -13.45
C ASN A 57 -1.46 10.92 -14.34
N ASN A 58 -1.66 9.73 -13.77
CA ASN A 58 -2.17 8.56 -14.49
C ASN A 58 -1.38 8.27 -15.79
N ALA A 59 -0.06 8.40 -15.75
CA ALA A 59 0.76 8.02 -16.88
C ALA A 59 0.56 6.54 -17.20
N LYS A 60 0.28 6.25 -18.47
CA LYS A 60 -0.14 4.92 -18.92
C LYS A 60 1.01 4.19 -19.63
N PHE A 61 0.80 2.90 -19.88
CA PHE A 61 1.64 2.04 -20.73
C PHE A 61 3.03 1.73 -20.16
N TRP A 62 3.31 2.08 -18.91
CA TRP A 62 4.50 1.57 -18.26
C TRP A 62 4.25 0.13 -17.77
N ARG A 63 5.23 -0.75 -17.96
CA ARG A 63 5.09 -2.20 -17.65
C ARG A 63 5.88 -2.63 -16.43
N ALA A 64 6.82 -1.82 -16.04
CA ALA A 64 7.73 -2.10 -14.93
C ALA A 64 8.32 -0.78 -14.40
N VAL A 65 8.81 -0.82 -13.19
CA VAL A 65 9.61 0.27 -12.63
C VAL A 65 10.85 0.47 -13.50
N PRO A 66 11.19 1.70 -13.93
CA PRO A 66 12.42 1.96 -14.64
C PRO A 66 13.63 1.43 -13.88
N ALA A 67 14.57 0.78 -14.55
CA ALA A 67 15.70 0.13 -13.90
C ALA A 67 16.51 1.07 -12.95
N PRO A 68 16.76 2.35 -13.29
CA PRO A 68 17.40 3.29 -12.35
C PRO A 68 16.56 3.56 -11.09
N CYS A 69 15.24 3.40 -11.16
CA CYS A 69 14.31 3.74 -10.07
C CYS A 69 13.96 2.55 -9.14
N VAL A 70 14.48 1.36 -9.39
CA VAL A 70 14.22 0.18 -8.55
C VAL A 70 14.63 0.42 -7.10
N GLY A 71 15.81 0.98 -6.87
CA GLY A 71 16.29 1.32 -5.53
C GLY A 71 15.40 2.35 -4.83
N TYR A 72 14.94 3.37 -5.55
CA TYR A 72 14.02 4.38 -5.06
C TYR A 72 12.68 3.76 -4.65
N VAL A 73 12.06 2.96 -5.52
CA VAL A 73 10.78 2.30 -5.21
C VAL A 73 10.93 1.34 -4.04
N TRP A 74 12.03 0.58 -4.00
CA TRP A 74 12.32 -0.32 -2.88
C TRP A 74 12.41 0.44 -1.55
N ALA A 75 13.17 1.53 -1.51
CA ALA A 75 13.31 2.36 -0.32
C ALA A 75 11.95 2.97 0.09
N TYR A 76 11.21 3.52 -0.87
CA TYR A 76 9.88 4.08 -0.64
C TYR A 76 8.93 3.05 -0.01
N MET A 77 8.84 1.86 -0.57
CA MET A 77 7.93 0.80 -0.11
C MET A 77 8.35 0.19 1.24
N SER A 78 9.68 0.16 1.55
CA SER A 78 10.21 -0.61 2.69
C SER A 78 10.63 0.22 3.89
N TRP A 79 10.96 1.53 3.71
CA TRP A 79 11.51 2.37 4.78
C TRP A 79 10.50 3.30 5.46
N GLY A 80 9.23 2.97 5.33
CA GLY A 80 8.14 3.60 6.07
C GLY A 80 7.48 4.79 5.39
N GLN A 81 8.02 5.35 4.29
CA GLN A 81 7.35 6.45 3.59
C GLN A 81 6.01 6.01 3.00
N TYR A 82 5.97 4.84 2.35
CA TYR A 82 4.73 4.23 1.87
C TYR A 82 3.68 4.12 2.99
N GLY A 83 4.07 3.59 4.15
CA GLY A 83 3.16 3.46 5.28
C GLY A 83 2.60 4.78 5.79
N ARG A 84 3.43 5.85 5.79
CA ARG A 84 2.96 7.22 6.13
C ARG A 84 1.99 7.76 5.10
N ASP A 85 2.29 7.61 3.81
CA ASP A 85 1.45 8.10 2.72
C ASP A 85 0.08 7.40 2.72
N VAL A 86 0.05 6.06 2.90
CA VAL A 86 -1.20 5.30 3.01
C VAL A 86 -1.97 5.67 4.28
N SER A 87 -1.28 5.91 5.42
CA SER A 87 -1.95 6.38 6.64
C SER A 87 -2.60 7.74 6.42
N SER A 88 -1.90 8.68 5.78
CA SER A 88 -2.46 10.00 5.46
C SER A 88 -3.68 9.89 4.54
N ALA A 89 -3.65 9.00 3.55
CA ALA A 89 -4.80 8.75 2.70
C ALA A 89 -5.97 8.17 3.50
N ALA A 90 -5.72 7.17 4.34
CA ALA A 90 -6.75 6.57 5.21
C ALA A 90 -7.38 7.59 6.18
N ASP A 91 -6.58 8.49 6.75
CA ASP A 91 -7.05 9.55 7.64
C ASP A 91 -7.95 10.55 6.88
N GLN A 92 -7.60 10.91 5.64
CA GLN A 92 -8.45 11.76 4.78
C GLN A 92 -9.76 11.07 4.41
N ILE A 93 -9.74 9.76 4.14
CA ILE A 93 -10.94 8.98 3.85
C ILE A 93 -11.85 8.94 5.07
N ALA A 94 -11.31 8.67 6.25
CA ALA A 94 -12.05 8.66 7.51
C ALA A 94 -12.67 10.02 7.83
N ALA A 95 -11.92 11.11 7.61
CA ALA A 95 -12.41 12.47 7.77
C ALA A 95 -13.55 12.79 6.80
N TYR A 96 -13.46 12.35 5.55
CA TYR A 96 -14.55 12.52 4.58
C TYR A 96 -15.79 11.70 4.98
N ALA A 97 -15.61 10.44 5.39
CA ALA A 97 -16.71 9.59 5.84
C ALA A 97 -17.44 10.18 7.06
N SER A 98 -16.71 10.83 7.98
CA SER A 98 -17.31 11.48 9.14
C SER A 98 -18.14 12.73 8.80
N GLN A 99 -17.83 13.41 7.68
CA GLN A 99 -18.59 14.58 7.19
C GLN A 99 -19.88 14.21 6.45
N ALA A 100 -19.97 12.97 5.95
CA ALA A 100 -21.13 12.42 5.26
C ALA A 100 -21.52 11.07 5.91
N PRO A 101 -22.11 11.11 7.13
CA PRO A 101 -22.45 9.89 7.85
C PRO A 101 -23.45 9.03 7.09
N ALA A 102 -23.43 7.73 7.34
CA ALA A 102 -24.37 6.79 6.74
C ALA A 102 -25.80 7.08 7.22
N GLY A 103 -26.75 6.99 6.31
CA GLY A 103 -28.19 7.05 6.64
C GLY A 103 -28.68 5.77 7.32
N ASP A 104 -29.84 5.85 7.95
CA ASP A 104 -30.41 4.74 8.72
C ASP A 104 -30.97 3.60 7.84
N ASP A 105 -31.05 3.80 6.52
CA ASP A 105 -31.58 2.81 5.57
C ASP A 105 -30.57 1.71 5.20
N GLY A 106 -29.30 1.85 5.62
CA GLY A 106 -28.24 0.88 5.38
C GLY A 106 -27.82 0.74 3.91
N LEU A 107 -28.08 1.75 3.08
CA LEU A 107 -27.76 1.74 1.64
C LEU A 107 -26.48 2.51 1.30
N ASP A 108 -25.89 3.22 2.26
CA ASP A 108 -24.63 3.94 2.04
C ASP A 108 -23.43 2.98 2.08
N ALA A 109 -22.63 3.02 1.01
CA ALA A 109 -21.60 2.03 0.78
C ALA A 109 -20.24 2.63 0.44
N TRP A 110 -19.18 1.89 0.76
CA TRP A 110 -17.81 2.09 0.31
C TRP A 110 -17.36 0.90 -0.51
N VAL A 111 -16.63 1.18 -1.58
CA VAL A 111 -15.97 0.15 -2.39
C VAL A 111 -14.48 0.25 -2.15
N LEU A 112 -13.84 -0.84 -1.75
CA LEU A 112 -12.40 -0.92 -1.55
C LEU A 112 -11.83 -1.98 -2.51
N ASP A 113 -10.77 -1.64 -3.23
CA ASP A 113 -9.97 -2.63 -3.93
C ASP A 113 -9.20 -3.51 -2.94
N ILE A 114 -8.64 -4.63 -3.40
CA ILE A 114 -7.96 -5.60 -2.55
C ILE A 114 -6.44 -5.53 -2.71
N ASP A 115 -5.94 -5.70 -3.95
CA ASP A 115 -4.50 -5.84 -4.21
C ASP A 115 -3.76 -4.51 -4.06
N ASP A 116 -2.85 -4.42 -3.09
CA ASP A 116 -2.13 -3.21 -2.69
C ASP A 116 -3.01 -2.03 -2.25
N THR A 117 -4.29 -2.36 -1.96
CA THR A 117 -5.23 -1.49 -1.25
C THR A 117 -5.55 -2.06 0.14
N CYS A 118 -6.14 -3.26 0.23
CA CYS A 118 -6.37 -3.96 1.49
C CYS A 118 -5.22 -4.91 1.85
N LEU A 119 -4.78 -5.70 0.89
CA LEU A 119 -3.72 -6.70 1.02
C LEU A 119 -2.50 -6.29 0.22
N SER A 120 -1.30 -6.42 0.79
CA SER A 120 -0.06 -6.05 0.11
C SER A 120 0.55 -7.21 -0.67
N ASN A 121 0.87 -6.97 -1.93
CA ASN A 121 1.67 -7.85 -2.78
C ASN A 121 3.16 -7.45 -2.81
N LEU A 122 3.58 -6.54 -1.94
CA LEU A 122 4.96 -6.09 -1.86
C LEU A 122 5.98 -7.23 -1.82
N PRO A 123 5.79 -8.32 -1.04
CA PRO A 123 6.76 -9.42 -1.04
C PRO A 123 6.92 -10.11 -2.41
N TYR A 124 5.84 -10.23 -3.18
CA TYR A 124 5.90 -10.75 -4.55
C TYR A 124 6.69 -9.84 -5.48
N TYR A 125 6.37 -8.54 -5.47
CA TYR A 125 7.03 -7.59 -6.35
C TYR A 125 8.48 -7.32 -5.96
N GLN A 126 8.83 -7.35 -4.69
CA GLN A 126 10.23 -7.29 -4.24
C GLN A 126 11.04 -8.49 -4.78
N ALA A 127 10.52 -9.71 -4.67
CA ALA A 127 11.18 -10.90 -5.21
C ALA A 127 11.36 -10.83 -6.74
N LYS A 128 10.48 -10.12 -7.44
CA LYS A 128 10.54 -9.86 -8.88
C LYS A 128 11.32 -8.58 -9.25
N GLN A 129 11.93 -7.89 -8.27
CA GLN A 129 12.61 -6.61 -8.47
C GLN A 129 11.74 -5.60 -9.26
N PHE A 130 10.45 -5.57 -8.94
CA PHE A 130 9.43 -4.71 -9.56
C PHE A 130 9.38 -4.81 -11.10
N GLY A 131 9.73 -5.97 -11.65
CA GLY A 131 9.71 -6.23 -13.08
C GLY A 131 10.82 -5.55 -13.89
N ALA A 132 11.82 -4.94 -13.24
CA ALA A 132 12.86 -4.13 -13.89
C ALA A 132 13.76 -4.91 -14.86
N ARG A 133 13.72 -6.25 -14.84
CA ARG A 133 14.40 -7.11 -15.81
C ARG A 133 13.38 -7.99 -16.53
N ALA A 134 13.58 -8.25 -17.81
CA ALA A 134 12.67 -9.04 -18.63
C ALA A 134 12.35 -10.43 -18.02
N CYS A 135 13.35 -11.11 -17.42
CA CYS A 135 13.16 -12.39 -16.73
C CYS A 135 12.41 -12.28 -15.39
N ARG A 136 12.09 -11.07 -14.93
CA ARG A 136 11.39 -10.78 -13.70
C ARG A 136 10.09 -10.00 -13.93
N ALA A 137 9.67 -9.85 -15.18
CA ALA A 137 8.39 -9.24 -15.55
C ALA A 137 7.21 -9.91 -14.82
N TYR A 138 6.09 -9.22 -14.75
CA TYR A 138 4.85 -9.78 -14.23
C TYR A 138 4.50 -11.08 -14.98
N ASP A 139 4.24 -12.11 -14.22
CA ASP A 139 3.83 -13.44 -14.68
C ASP A 139 2.49 -13.78 -14.00
N PRO A 140 1.38 -13.86 -14.77
CA PRO A 140 0.05 -14.14 -14.22
C PRO A 140 -0.02 -15.46 -13.46
N ALA A 141 0.68 -16.52 -13.92
CA ALA A 141 0.67 -17.83 -13.27
C ALA A 141 1.41 -17.77 -11.92
N ALA A 142 2.58 -17.12 -11.89
CA ALA A 142 3.34 -16.93 -10.66
C ALA A 142 2.61 -16.02 -9.66
N PHE A 143 1.92 -14.97 -10.13
CA PHE A 143 1.09 -14.15 -9.26
C PHE A 143 -0.10 -14.93 -8.69
N LYS A 144 -0.79 -15.71 -9.52
CA LYS A 144 -1.88 -16.58 -9.06
C LYS A 144 -1.38 -17.58 -8.00
N ALA A 145 -0.23 -18.22 -8.22
CA ALA A 145 0.39 -19.10 -7.24
C ALA A 145 0.84 -18.38 -5.96
N TRP A 146 1.21 -17.10 -6.02
CA TRP A 146 1.46 -16.26 -4.86
C TRP A 146 0.17 -15.98 -4.09
N ALA A 147 -0.85 -15.45 -4.75
CA ALA A 147 -2.12 -15.05 -4.14
C ALA A 147 -2.88 -16.25 -3.54
N SER A 148 -2.79 -17.44 -4.17
CA SER A 148 -3.44 -18.67 -3.67
C SER A 148 -2.89 -19.17 -2.34
N ARG A 149 -1.70 -18.73 -1.91
CA ARG A 149 -1.15 -19.06 -0.59
C ARG A 149 -1.95 -18.42 0.56
N GLY A 150 -2.73 -17.37 0.26
CA GLY A 150 -3.53 -16.66 1.27
C GLY A 150 -2.67 -15.99 2.36
N ALA A 151 -1.45 -15.55 2.02
CA ALA A 151 -0.48 -15.01 2.96
C ALA A 151 -0.05 -13.56 2.65
N CYS A 152 -0.85 -12.83 1.87
CA CYS A 152 -0.62 -11.41 1.63
C CYS A 152 -0.86 -10.63 2.93
N PRO A 153 0.11 -9.83 3.41
CA PRO A 153 -0.09 -9.04 4.63
C PRO A 153 -1.21 -8.00 4.44
N GLY A 154 -2.00 -7.79 5.48
CA GLY A 154 -2.92 -6.65 5.53
C GLY A 154 -2.16 -5.32 5.61
N ILE A 155 -2.64 -4.30 4.93
CA ILE A 155 -2.10 -2.93 5.03
C ILE A 155 -2.68 -2.28 6.29
N PRO A 156 -1.88 -2.01 7.35
CA PRO A 156 -2.40 -1.67 8.67
C PRO A 156 -3.32 -0.44 8.70
N ALA A 157 -3.01 0.59 7.91
CA ALA A 157 -3.84 1.79 7.82
C ALA A 157 -5.21 1.49 7.20
N MET A 158 -5.25 0.58 6.22
CA MET A 158 -6.49 0.19 5.55
C MET A 158 -7.35 -0.76 6.42
N VAL A 159 -6.72 -1.60 7.25
CA VAL A 159 -7.44 -2.37 8.28
C VAL A 159 -8.15 -1.42 9.26
N ARG A 160 -7.44 -0.39 9.75
CA ARG A 160 -8.06 0.63 10.63
C ARG A 160 -9.21 1.34 9.93
N LEU A 161 -8.99 1.79 8.69
CA LEU A 161 -10.02 2.45 7.89
C LEU A 161 -11.26 1.57 7.70
N PHE A 162 -11.07 0.30 7.36
CA PHE A 162 -12.17 -0.66 7.21
C PHE A 162 -13.07 -0.69 8.45
N TRP A 163 -12.48 -0.76 9.65
CA TRP A 163 -13.25 -0.77 10.89
C TRP A 163 -13.89 0.58 11.23
N VAL A 164 -13.27 1.71 10.84
CA VAL A 164 -13.88 3.04 10.95
C VAL A 164 -15.13 3.10 10.07
N LEU A 165 -15.06 2.65 8.83
CA LEU A 165 -16.20 2.66 7.91
C LEU A 165 -17.32 1.71 8.41
N LYS A 166 -16.98 0.49 8.84
CA LYS A 166 -17.97 -0.44 9.42
C LYS A 166 -18.60 0.11 10.69
N GLY A 167 -17.82 0.71 11.58
CA GLY A 167 -18.30 1.36 12.80
C GLY A 167 -19.17 2.60 12.54
N GLY A 168 -18.96 3.26 11.39
CA GLY A 168 -19.75 4.38 10.91
C GLY A 168 -21.08 3.97 10.24
N GLY A 169 -21.43 2.67 10.23
CA GLY A 169 -22.69 2.17 9.66
C GLY A 169 -22.68 1.95 8.15
N PHE A 170 -21.54 2.14 7.49
CA PHE A 170 -21.44 1.92 6.04
C PHE A 170 -21.41 0.45 5.67
N ARG A 171 -21.99 0.10 4.52
CA ARG A 171 -21.69 -1.14 3.83
C ARG A 171 -20.30 -1.07 3.22
N VAL A 172 -19.52 -2.13 3.33
CA VAL A 172 -18.18 -2.20 2.75
C VAL A 172 -18.11 -3.36 1.78
N PHE A 173 -17.93 -3.03 0.50
CA PHE A 173 -17.75 -3.97 -0.59
C PHE A 173 -16.29 -4.05 -0.98
N LEU A 174 -15.75 -5.27 -1.06
CA LEU A 174 -14.39 -5.52 -1.52
C LEU A 174 -14.47 -5.97 -2.98
N LEU A 175 -13.82 -5.21 -3.90
CA LEU A 175 -13.93 -5.41 -5.34
C LEU A 175 -12.56 -5.58 -5.98
N SER A 176 -12.22 -6.79 -6.45
CA SER A 176 -10.90 -7.10 -7.00
C SER A 176 -10.93 -7.79 -8.35
N GLY A 177 -9.91 -7.52 -9.16
CA GLY A 177 -9.63 -8.23 -10.41
C GLY A 177 -9.15 -9.68 -10.24
N ARG A 178 -9.00 -10.19 -9.03
CA ARG A 178 -8.66 -11.60 -8.77
C ARG A 178 -9.72 -12.53 -9.36
N ASP A 179 -9.25 -13.63 -9.98
CA ASP A 179 -10.14 -14.64 -10.56
C ASP A 179 -10.96 -15.34 -9.47
N GLU A 180 -12.29 -15.30 -9.59
CA GLU A 180 -13.23 -15.81 -8.59
C GLU A 180 -13.07 -17.32 -8.37
N GLU A 181 -13.04 -18.09 -9.46
CA GLU A 181 -12.96 -19.55 -9.41
C GLU A 181 -11.66 -20.04 -8.76
N ALA A 182 -10.55 -19.37 -9.11
CA ALA A 182 -9.23 -19.84 -8.71
C ALA A 182 -8.75 -19.27 -7.37
N LEU A 183 -9.20 -18.08 -6.99
CA LEU A 183 -8.65 -17.34 -5.85
C LEU A 183 -9.72 -16.96 -4.80
N GLY A 184 -11.00 -17.27 -5.05
CA GLY A 184 -12.08 -16.84 -4.17
C GLY A 184 -11.88 -17.29 -2.72
N ALA A 185 -11.73 -18.59 -2.50
CA ALA A 185 -11.56 -19.14 -1.15
C ALA A 185 -10.29 -18.63 -0.46
N SER A 186 -9.14 -18.61 -1.17
CA SER A 186 -7.88 -18.14 -0.60
C SER A 186 -7.90 -16.64 -0.31
N THR A 187 -8.57 -15.83 -1.15
CA THR A 187 -8.73 -14.41 -0.92
C THR A 187 -9.60 -14.12 0.30
N ALA A 188 -10.73 -14.79 0.44
CA ALA A 188 -11.61 -14.65 1.61
C ALA A 188 -10.90 -15.03 2.92
N ALA A 189 -10.18 -16.17 2.93
CA ALA A 189 -9.39 -16.60 4.08
C ALA A 189 -8.27 -15.60 4.43
N ASN A 190 -7.56 -15.08 3.41
CA ASN A 190 -6.50 -14.11 3.61
C ASN A 190 -7.03 -12.77 4.16
N LEU A 191 -8.14 -12.27 3.64
CA LEU A 191 -8.79 -11.06 4.14
C LEU A 191 -9.17 -11.21 5.61
N ALA A 192 -9.79 -12.33 5.98
CA ALA A 192 -10.16 -12.59 7.37
C ALA A 192 -8.91 -12.63 8.28
N ALA A 193 -7.87 -13.36 7.88
CA ALA A 193 -6.60 -13.43 8.63
C ALA A 193 -5.88 -12.07 8.73
N ALA A 194 -6.05 -11.20 7.74
CA ALA A 194 -5.47 -9.86 7.69
C ALA A 194 -6.28 -8.80 8.45
N GLY A 195 -7.43 -9.16 9.03
CA GLY A 195 -8.25 -8.26 9.84
C GLY A 195 -9.43 -7.60 9.10
N PHE A 196 -9.72 -8.01 7.86
CA PHE A 196 -10.88 -7.56 7.09
C PHE A 196 -12.02 -8.57 7.20
N ALA A 197 -12.59 -8.73 8.40
CA ALA A 197 -13.74 -9.60 8.64
C ALA A 197 -15.05 -8.80 8.68
N GLY A 198 -16.14 -9.38 8.16
CA GLY A 198 -17.46 -8.74 8.22
C GLY A 198 -17.70 -7.68 7.15
N TYR A 199 -16.99 -7.73 6.02
CA TYR A 199 -17.39 -7.00 4.81
C TYR A 199 -18.75 -7.48 4.33
N ASP A 200 -19.49 -6.61 3.63
CA ASP A 200 -20.86 -6.95 3.21
C ASP A 200 -20.85 -7.83 1.96
N ARG A 201 -19.88 -7.65 1.06
CA ARG A 201 -19.70 -8.50 -0.13
C ARG A 201 -18.26 -8.53 -0.59
N LEU A 202 -17.80 -9.69 -1.01
CA LEU A 202 -16.56 -9.89 -1.74
C LEU A 202 -16.91 -10.12 -3.22
N ILE A 203 -16.44 -9.24 -4.10
CA ILE A 203 -16.71 -9.27 -5.53
C ILE A 203 -15.41 -9.51 -6.28
N LEU A 204 -15.29 -10.66 -6.89
CA LEU A 204 -14.13 -11.07 -7.66
C LEU A 204 -14.48 -11.21 -9.13
N ARG A 205 -13.46 -11.20 -9.99
CA ARG A 205 -13.64 -11.28 -11.43
C ARG A 205 -14.13 -12.67 -11.83
N SER A 206 -15.39 -12.76 -12.24
CA SER A 206 -15.96 -13.99 -12.76
C SER A 206 -15.45 -14.31 -14.17
N ALA A 207 -15.68 -15.55 -14.62
CA ALA A 207 -15.30 -16.03 -15.94
C ALA A 207 -15.82 -15.15 -17.10
N GLY A 208 -17.01 -14.55 -16.93
CA GLY A 208 -17.63 -13.67 -17.94
C GLY A 208 -16.85 -12.38 -18.24
N TYR A 209 -15.94 -11.98 -17.35
CA TYR A 209 -15.09 -10.79 -17.53
C TYR A 209 -13.64 -11.13 -17.94
N ARG A 210 -13.33 -12.39 -18.24
CA ARG A 210 -11.98 -12.76 -18.70
C ARG A 210 -11.62 -12.03 -19.99
N GLY A 211 -10.42 -11.45 -20.04
CA GLY A 211 -9.93 -10.67 -21.19
C GLY A 211 -10.45 -9.23 -21.27
N GLN A 212 -11.38 -8.82 -20.42
CA GLN A 212 -11.84 -7.43 -20.35
C GLN A 212 -10.93 -6.61 -19.43
N SER A 213 -10.87 -5.28 -19.66
CA SER A 213 -10.08 -4.39 -18.79
C SER A 213 -10.65 -4.30 -17.38
N SER A 214 -9.82 -3.89 -16.43
CA SER A 214 -10.25 -3.68 -15.04
C SER A 214 -11.31 -2.59 -14.94
N VAL A 215 -11.23 -1.54 -15.75
CA VAL A 215 -12.24 -0.47 -15.78
C VAL A 215 -13.61 -1.01 -16.18
N VAL A 216 -13.67 -1.85 -17.20
CA VAL A 216 -14.95 -2.43 -17.67
C VAL A 216 -15.57 -3.31 -16.60
N PHE A 217 -14.78 -4.21 -16.01
CA PHE A 217 -15.24 -5.11 -14.95
C PHE A 217 -15.72 -4.31 -13.72
N LYS A 218 -14.85 -3.43 -13.17
CA LYS A 218 -15.17 -2.70 -11.95
C LYS A 218 -16.33 -1.72 -12.12
N SER A 219 -16.46 -1.08 -13.30
CA SER A 219 -17.64 -0.27 -13.62
C SER A 219 -18.93 -1.09 -13.65
N ALA A 220 -18.90 -2.30 -14.25
CA ALA A 220 -20.06 -3.14 -14.31
C ALA A 220 -20.54 -3.58 -12.91
N GLU A 221 -19.60 -3.95 -12.02
CA GLU A 221 -19.96 -4.35 -10.67
C GLU A 221 -20.46 -3.16 -9.83
N ARG A 222 -19.87 -1.97 -9.97
CA ARG A 222 -20.40 -0.77 -9.30
C ARG A 222 -21.80 -0.38 -9.84
N ARG A 223 -22.07 -0.56 -11.14
CA ARG A 223 -23.44 -0.37 -11.67
C ARG A 223 -24.43 -1.36 -11.07
N ARG A 224 -24.04 -2.62 -10.82
CA ARG A 224 -24.88 -3.59 -10.13
C ARG A 224 -25.21 -3.16 -8.71
N LEU A 225 -24.22 -2.69 -7.96
CA LEU A 225 -24.43 -2.14 -6.61
C LEU A 225 -25.40 -0.95 -6.66
N ALA A 226 -25.24 -0.04 -7.60
CA ALA A 226 -26.14 1.10 -7.78
C ALA A 226 -27.57 0.66 -8.19
N ALA A 227 -27.71 -0.39 -9.01
CA ALA A 227 -29.00 -0.96 -9.37
C ALA A 227 -29.70 -1.69 -8.19
N GLU A 228 -28.92 -2.10 -7.19
CA GLU A 228 -29.41 -2.61 -5.88
C GLU A 228 -29.66 -1.47 -4.88
N GLU A 229 -29.72 -0.22 -5.36
CA GLU A 229 -29.98 1.01 -4.62
C GLU A 229 -28.86 1.44 -3.65
N TYR A 230 -27.67 0.80 -3.67
CA TYR A 230 -26.55 1.28 -2.89
C TYR A 230 -26.01 2.60 -3.39
N ARG A 231 -25.79 3.53 -2.47
CA ARG A 231 -25.14 4.83 -2.73
C ARG A 231 -23.65 4.68 -2.42
N ILE A 232 -22.83 4.65 -3.46
CA ILE A 232 -21.37 4.54 -3.28
C ILE A 232 -20.81 5.89 -2.85
N ARG A 233 -20.62 6.08 -1.54
CA ARG A 233 -20.09 7.32 -0.95
C ARG A 233 -18.60 7.52 -1.20
N GLY A 234 -17.88 6.42 -1.29
CA GLY A 234 -16.46 6.46 -1.60
C GLY A 234 -15.96 5.19 -2.27
N ASN A 235 -14.93 5.36 -3.09
CA ASN A 235 -14.25 4.27 -3.77
C ASN A 235 -12.74 4.44 -3.61
N VAL A 236 -12.07 3.43 -3.12
CA VAL A 236 -10.65 3.45 -2.76
C VAL A 236 -9.90 2.38 -3.54
N GLY A 237 -8.81 2.75 -4.18
CA GLY A 237 -7.97 1.81 -4.91
C GLY A 237 -6.57 2.34 -5.15
N ASP A 238 -5.64 1.42 -5.43
CA ASP A 238 -4.24 1.74 -5.72
C ASP A 238 -4.00 1.96 -7.22
N GLN A 239 -4.91 1.52 -8.08
CA GLN A 239 -4.82 1.72 -9.52
C GLN A 239 -5.88 2.71 -10.03
N TRP A 240 -5.52 3.48 -11.04
CA TRP A 240 -6.49 4.37 -11.69
C TRP A 240 -7.66 3.63 -12.33
N SER A 241 -7.44 2.36 -12.73
CA SER A 241 -8.51 1.50 -13.25
C SER A 241 -9.57 1.15 -12.19
N ASP A 242 -9.28 1.30 -10.90
CA ASP A 242 -10.24 1.12 -9.81
C ASP A 242 -11.19 2.31 -9.70
N LEU A 243 -10.68 3.49 -10.01
CA LEU A 243 -11.27 4.78 -9.69
C LEU A 243 -11.99 5.42 -10.88
N GLN A 244 -11.88 4.83 -12.07
CA GLN A 244 -12.45 5.33 -13.32
C GLN A 244 -13.69 4.53 -13.73
N GLY A 245 -14.43 5.09 -14.72
CA GLY A 245 -15.64 4.48 -15.26
C GLY A 245 -16.90 4.83 -14.48
N ASP A 246 -17.97 4.07 -14.72
CA ASP A 246 -19.30 4.37 -14.19
C ASP A 246 -19.41 4.07 -12.69
N ASN A 247 -20.28 4.83 -12.03
CA ASN A 247 -20.59 4.69 -10.61
C ASN A 247 -19.34 4.63 -9.73
N ALA A 248 -18.34 5.48 -10.05
CA ALA A 248 -17.10 5.55 -9.27
C ALA A 248 -17.31 5.98 -7.82
N GLY A 249 -18.48 6.48 -7.48
CA GLY A 249 -18.85 6.98 -6.16
C GLY A 249 -18.82 8.51 -6.08
N ASP A 250 -19.32 9.05 -4.98
CA ASP A 250 -19.35 10.49 -4.73
C ASP A 250 -17.92 11.06 -4.68
N ARG A 251 -16.96 10.27 -4.16
CA ARG A 251 -15.54 10.61 -4.14
C ARG A 251 -14.67 9.38 -4.33
N VAL A 252 -13.58 9.55 -5.08
CA VAL A 252 -12.57 8.52 -5.28
C VAL A 252 -11.29 8.85 -4.52
N PHE A 253 -10.60 7.84 -4.03
CA PHE A 253 -9.37 7.99 -3.26
C PHE A 253 -8.30 7.03 -3.79
N LYS A 254 -7.22 7.60 -4.29
CA LYS A 254 -6.04 6.86 -4.74
C LYS A 254 -5.11 6.60 -3.58
N VAL A 255 -4.82 5.33 -3.30
CA VAL A 255 -3.70 4.96 -2.43
C VAL A 255 -2.44 4.74 -3.26
N PRO A 256 -1.24 5.02 -2.72
CA PRO A 256 0.00 4.90 -3.48
C PRO A 256 0.33 3.47 -3.89
N ASN A 257 0.74 3.28 -5.14
CA ASN A 257 1.38 2.06 -5.62
C ASN A 257 2.27 2.33 -6.83
N PRO A 258 3.58 2.55 -6.65
CA PRO A 258 4.53 2.70 -7.74
C PRO A 258 5.13 1.38 -8.22
N MET A 259 4.58 0.21 -7.85
CA MET A 259 5.19 -1.08 -8.16
C MET A 259 4.81 -1.63 -9.53
N TYR A 260 3.59 -1.37 -9.97
CA TYR A 260 3.04 -1.87 -11.23
C TYR A 260 1.85 -1.04 -11.70
N PHE A 261 1.44 -1.26 -12.94
CA PHE A 261 0.30 -0.62 -13.57
C PHE A 261 -0.71 -1.67 -14.08
N VAL A 262 -1.98 -1.43 -13.80
CA VAL A 262 -3.11 -2.21 -14.33
C VAL A 262 -3.93 -1.32 -15.28
N PRO A 263 -4.00 -1.66 -16.58
CA PRO A 263 -4.72 -0.87 -17.59
C PRO A 263 -6.24 -0.95 -17.47
#